data_35554d08f08481dd96cf261b43167ea3
#
_entry.id   35554d08f08481dd96cf261b43167ea3
#
_cell.length_a   1.000
_cell.length_b   1.000
_cell.length_c   1.000
_cell.angle_alpha   90.00
_cell.angle_beta   90.00
_cell.angle_gamma   90.00
#
_symmetry.space_group_name_H-M   'P 1'
#
loop_
_entity.id
_entity.type
_entity.pdbx_description
1 polymer ?
#
loop_
_entity_poly.entity_id
_entity_poly.type
_entity_poly.pdbx_seq_one_letter_code
_entity_poly.pdbx_strand_id
1 'polypeptide(L)'
;MKNIPDKSVDLIVTDPPYLIKYKTNYRKNKYHKFCNEIQNDSNYKFISLYIQECYRILKDDTAMYMFCNCDHVDFFKQELEKCGFKIKNMIIWVKNNWTAGDLKAQFGKQYEIIFLVNKGRKFFNGKRITDVWQFNRCAGNKLVHQNQKPVDLIEQCIEKHSNKDDIVFDGCMGSGSTGVACKHLNRRFIGIELDKEYFEIAKDRIEK
;
A
#
# COMPACT_ATOMS: atom_id res chain seq x y z
N MET A 1 -1.13 -7.81 14.40
CA MET A 1 -2.39 -8.29 13.83
C MET A 1 -3.12 -9.32 14.71
N LYS A 2 -2.43 -10.03 15.62
CA LYS A 2 -3.06 -11.07 16.49
C LYS A 2 -4.29 -10.60 17.28
N ASN A 3 -4.37 -9.33 17.64
CA ASN A 3 -5.50 -8.76 18.41
C ASN A 3 -6.66 -8.27 17.51
N ILE A 4 -6.55 -8.38 16.18
CA ILE A 4 -7.64 -8.06 15.26
C ILE A 4 -8.45 -9.34 15.03
N PRO A 5 -9.77 -9.33 15.30
CA PRO A 5 -10.60 -10.52 15.12
C PRO A 5 -10.65 -10.99 13.65
N ASP A 6 -10.90 -12.27 13.45
CA ASP A 6 -11.14 -12.82 12.11
C ASP A 6 -12.34 -12.14 11.48
N LYS A 7 -12.29 -11.93 10.17
CA LYS A 7 -13.41 -11.40 9.37
C LYS A 7 -14.03 -10.13 9.96
N SER A 8 -13.19 -9.21 10.44
CA SER A 8 -13.62 -7.94 11.07
C SER A 8 -13.38 -6.69 10.22
N VAL A 9 -12.55 -6.79 9.18
CA VAL A 9 -12.13 -5.68 8.33
C VAL A 9 -12.92 -5.69 7.02
N ASP A 10 -13.39 -4.52 6.57
CA ASP A 10 -14.21 -4.36 5.36
C ASP A 10 -13.38 -4.15 4.10
N LEU A 11 -12.20 -3.52 4.23
CA LEU A 11 -11.27 -3.26 3.13
C LEU A 11 -9.84 -3.23 3.65
N ILE A 12 -8.90 -3.76 2.87
CA ILE A 12 -7.47 -3.57 3.13
C ILE A 12 -6.87 -2.73 1.99
N VAL A 13 -6.12 -1.67 2.34
CA VAL A 13 -5.30 -0.90 1.41
C VAL A 13 -3.92 -0.79 2.03
N THR A 14 -2.92 -1.45 1.48
CA THR A 14 -1.63 -1.63 2.15
C THR A 14 -0.43 -1.60 1.21
N ASP A 15 0.69 -1.07 1.70
CA ASP A 15 1.96 -0.91 0.98
C ASP A 15 3.07 -1.66 1.74
N PRO A 16 3.14 -3.00 1.65
CA PRO A 16 4.15 -3.78 2.35
C PRO A 16 5.56 -3.56 1.74
N PRO A 17 6.64 -3.94 2.44
CA PRO A 17 7.98 -3.90 1.88
C PRO A 17 8.10 -4.70 0.56
N TYR A 18 8.84 -4.13 -0.43
CA TYR A 18 8.88 -4.68 -1.79
C TYR A 18 9.99 -5.70 -2.05
N LEU A 19 10.75 -6.08 -1.04
CA LEU A 19 11.86 -7.05 -1.11
C LEU A 19 13.05 -6.59 -2.00
N ILE A 20 13.20 -5.29 -2.21
CA ILE A 20 14.21 -4.71 -3.12
C ILE A 20 15.50 -4.26 -2.42
N LYS A 21 15.60 -4.44 -1.09
CA LYS A 21 16.72 -3.95 -0.27
C LYS A 21 17.00 -2.46 -0.55
N TYR A 22 15.95 -1.66 -0.51
CA TYR A 22 15.98 -0.26 -0.95
C TYR A 22 17.02 0.53 -0.18
N LYS A 23 17.98 1.13 -0.93
CA LYS A 23 18.96 2.11 -0.44
C LYS A 23 18.98 3.31 -1.39
N THR A 24 18.84 4.51 -0.85
CA THR A 24 19.00 5.72 -1.68
C THR A 24 20.43 6.25 -1.61
N ASN A 25 21.06 6.41 -2.77
CA ASN A 25 22.40 6.98 -2.90
C ASN A 25 22.36 8.47 -3.30
N TYR A 26 21.18 9.05 -3.54
CA TYR A 26 21.02 10.40 -4.09
C TYR A 26 21.16 11.52 -3.07
N ARG A 27 21.12 11.23 -1.75
CA ARG A 27 21.21 12.27 -0.74
C ARG A 27 22.66 12.52 -0.34
N LYS A 28 23.07 13.79 -0.36
CA LYS A 28 24.40 14.22 0.13
C LYS A 28 24.59 13.91 1.61
N ASN A 29 23.53 14.06 2.41
CA ASN A 29 23.54 13.67 3.83
C ASN A 29 23.11 12.21 3.97
N LYS A 30 24.07 11.29 4.16
CA LYS A 30 23.84 9.86 4.37
C LYS A 30 23.18 9.52 5.72
N TYR A 31 23.18 10.46 6.67
CA TYR A 31 22.52 10.30 7.97
C TYR A 31 21.05 10.75 7.98
N HIS A 32 20.53 11.19 6.84
CA HIS A 32 19.12 11.56 6.76
C HIS A 32 18.25 10.30 6.88
N LYS A 33 17.17 10.37 7.69
CA LYS A 33 16.25 9.25 7.99
C LYS A 33 15.73 8.49 6.76
N PHE A 34 15.60 9.16 5.62
CA PHE A 34 15.20 8.53 4.37
C PHE A 34 16.32 7.72 3.69
N CYS A 35 17.50 7.62 4.29
CA CYS A 35 18.57 6.73 3.84
C CYS A 35 18.59 5.39 4.59
N ASN A 36 17.76 5.22 5.61
CA ASN A 36 17.65 3.97 6.36
C ASN A 36 17.02 2.87 5.50
N GLU A 37 17.42 1.63 5.77
CA GLU A 37 16.79 0.46 5.15
C GLU A 37 15.34 0.34 5.64
N ILE A 38 14.44 -0.06 4.73
CA ILE A 38 13.05 -0.39 5.10
C ILE A 38 13.06 -1.69 5.87
N GLN A 39 12.42 -1.71 7.04
CA GLN A 39 12.32 -2.93 7.85
C GLN A 39 11.61 -4.04 7.06
N ASN A 40 12.13 -5.27 7.17
CA ASN A 40 11.64 -6.45 6.47
C ASN A 40 11.72 -6.43 4.93
N ASP A 41 12.40 -5.46 4.30
CA ASP A 41 12.51 -5.34 2.83
C ASP A 41 13.36 -6.43 2.14
N SER A 42 13.74 -7.47 2.87
CA SER A 42 14.36 -8.70 2.34
C SER A 42 13.74 -9.97 2.92
N ASN A 43 12.64 -9.85 3.65
CA ASN A 43 12.04 -10.93 4.41
C ASN A 43 10.81 -11.51 3.71
N TYR A 44 11.02 -12.46 2.79
CA TYR A 44 9.95 -13.16 2.06
C TYR A 44 8.95 -13.84 3.01
N LYS A 45 9.44 -14.44 4.11
CA LYS A 45 8.58 -15.09 5.11
C LYS A 45 7.64 -14.09 5.80
N PHE A 46 8.13 -12.88 6.04
CA PHE A 46 7.28 -11.82 6.59
C PHE A 46 6.09 -11.51 5.66
N ILE A 47 6.35 -11.34 4.36
CA ILE A 47 5.31 -11.05 3.38
C ILE A 47 4.29 -12.17 3.29
N SER A 48 4.75 -13.46 3.26
CA SER A 48 3.83 -14.60 3.23
C SER A 48 2.92 -14.64 4.45
N LEU A 49 3.47 -14.46 5.65
CA LEU A 49 2.69 -14.41 6.90
C LEU A 49 1.76 -13.18 6.96
N TYR A 50 2.21 -12.04 6.45
CA TYR A 50 1.42 -10.83 6.38
C TYR A 50 0.19 -11.00 5.49
N ILE A 51 0.34 -11.61 4.31
CA ILE A 51 -0.77 -11.90 3.40
C ILE A 51 -1.76 -12.88 4.03
N GLN A 52 -1.28 -13.91 4.76
CA GLN A 52 -2.13 -14.85 5.49
C GLN A 52 -2.98 -14.12 6.56
N GLU A 53 -2.36 -13.22 7.32
CA GLU A 53 -3.07 -12.43 8.33
C GLU A 53 -4.07 -11.45 7.68
N CYS A 54 -3.72 -10.83 6.55
CA CYS A 54 -4.67 -10.02 5.77
C CYS A 54 -5.90 -10.85 5.35
N TYR A 55 -5.68 -12.07 4.85
CA TYR A 55 -6.79 -12.96 4.49
C TYR A 55 -7.65 -13.33 5.70
N ARG A 56 -7.04 -13.62 6.86
CA ARG A 56 -7.74 -13.96 8.08
C ARG A 56 -8.68 -12.85 8.56
N ILE A 57 -8.16 -11.61 8.66
CA ILE A 57 -8.90 -10.47 9.23
C ILE A 57 -9.95 -9.90 8.27
N LEU A 58 -9.77 -10.07 6.96
CA LEU A 58 -10.67 -9.54 5.93
C LEU A 58 -11.99 -10.32 5.94
N LYS A 59 -13.12 -9.63 5.88
CA LYS A 59 -14.45 -10.24 5.73
C LYS A 59 -14.58 -10.97 4.40
N ASP A 60 -15.47 -11.94 4.34
CA ASP A 60 -15.84 -12.57 3.07
C ASP A 60 -16.56 -11.56 2.17
N ASP A 61 -16.46 -11.74 0.86
CA ASP A 61 -17.01 -10.87 -0.18
C ASP A 61 -16.52 -9.41 -0.10
N THR A 62 -15.24 -9.24 0.29
CA THR A 62 -14.56 -7.95 0.34
C THR A 62 -13.28 -7.94 -0.50
N ALA A 63 -12.62 -6.78 -0.56
CA ALA A 63 -11.46 -6.56 -1.40
C ALA A 63 -10.22 -6.14 -0.61
N MET A 64 -9.05 -6.37 -1.22
CA MET A 64 -7.78 -5.80 -0.78
C MET A 64 -7.05 -5.17 -1.95
N TYR A 65 -6.47 -3.99 -1.73
CA TYR A 65 -5.47 -3.37 -2.59
C TYR A 65 -4.09 -3.52 -1.95
N MET A 66 -3.18 -4.15 -2.65
CA MET A 66 -1.81 -4.35 -2.17
C MET A 66 -0.82 -3.80 -3.19
N PHE A 67 -0.05 -2.80 -2.78
CA PHE A 67 1.02 -2.24 -3.60
C PHE A 67 2.18 -3.24 -3.72
N CYS A 68 2.85 -3.22 -4.86
CA CYS A 68 3.99 -4.08 -5.09
C CYS A 68 4.93 -3.51 -6.16
N ASN A 69 6.19 -3.92 -6.12
CA ASN A 69 7.16 -3.61 -7.16
C ASN A 69 7.04 -4.61 -8.33
N CYS A 70 7.28 -4.13 -9.55
CA CYS A 70 7.27 -4.96 -10.75
C CYS A 70 8.33 -6.09 -10.74
N ASP A 71 9.41 -5.95 -9.96
CA ASP A 71 10.49 -6.94 -9.92
C ASP A 71 10.11 -8.21 -9.11
N HIS A 72 9.06 -8.15 -8.28
CA HIS A 72 8.61 -9.25 -7.41
C HIS A 72 7.12 -9.58 -7.59
N VAL A 73 6.53 -9.15 -8.69
CA VAL A 73 5.10 -9.33 -8.96
C VAL A 73 4.66 -10.80 -8.96
N ASP A 74 5.52 -11.68 -9.47
CA ASP A 74 5.30 -13.12 -9.50
C ASP A 74 5.22 -13.73 -8.09
N PHE A 75 6.11 -13.35 -7.19
CA PHE A 75 6.10 -13.79 -5.80
C PHE A 75 4.81 -13.32 -5.08
N PHE A 76 4.49 -12.02 -5.16
CA PHE A 76 3.27 -11.49 -4.55
C PHE A 76 2.02 -12.18 -5.09
N LYS A 77 1.95 -12.39 -6.42
CA LYS A 77 0.85 -13.09 -7.06
C LYS A 77 0.68 -14.51 -6.48
N GLN A 78 1.77 -15.29 -6.42
CA GLN A 78 1.73 -16.66 -5.91
C GLN A 78 1.28 -16.71 -4.44
N GLU A 79 1.79 -15.83 -3.58
CA GLU A 79 1.42 -15.82 -2.17
C GLU A 79 -0.04 -15.40 -1.94
N LEU A 80 -0.56 -14.45 -2.73
CA LEU A 80 -1.97 -14.07 -2.71
C LEU A 80 -2.88 -15.24 -3.11
N GLU A 81 -2.55 -15.94 -4.20
CA GLU A 81 -3.32 -17.08 -4.69
C GLU A 81 -3.27 -18.27 -3.72
N LYS A 82 -2.09 -18.58 -3.13
CA LYS A 82 -1.95 -19.62 -2.08
C LYS A 82 -2.84 -19.37 -0.87
N CYS A 83 -3.03 -18.11 -0.48
CA CYS A 83 -3.90 -17.75 0.63
C CYS A 83 -5.39 -17.82 0.30
N GLY A 84 -5.76 -18.02 -0.98
CA GLY A 84 -7.14 -18.10 -1.43
C GLY A 84 -7.71 -16.79 -1.97
N PHE A 85 -6.92 -15.74 -2.10
CA PHE A 85 -7.35 -14.52 -2.77
C PHE A 85 -7.57 -14.76 -4.27
N LYS A 86 -8.60 -14.11 -4.83
CA LYS A 86 -8.87 -14.08 -6.27
C LYS A 86 -8.36 -12.78 -6.86
N ILE A 87 -7.31 -12.85 -7.65
CA ILE A 87 -6.76 -11.66 -8.32
C ILE A 87 -7.77 -11.17 -9.36
N LYS A 88 -8.11 -9.88 -9.30
CA LYS A 88 -9.04 -9.22 -10.21
C LYS A 88 -8.33 -8.35 -11.23
N ASN A 89 -7.40 -7.51 -10.78
CA ASN A 89 -6.59 -6.67 -11.64
C ASN A 89 -5.16 -6.54 -11.09
N MET A 90 -4.23 -6.32 -11.98
CA MET A 90 -2.98 -5.61 -11.70
C MET A 90 -3.16 -4.19 -12.20
N ILE A 91 -3.45 -3.28 -11.29
CA ILE A 91 -3.63 -1.86 -11.58
C ILE A 91 -2.24 -1.24 -11.77
N ILE A 92 -2.08 -0.45 -12.82
CA ILE A 92 -0.85 0.28 -13.13
C ILE A 92 -1.02 1.72 -12.69
N TRP A 93 -0.37 2.09 -11.58
CA TRP A 93 -0.28 3.48 -11.17
C TRP A 93 0.86 4.17 -11.90
N VAL A 94 0.54 5.02 -12.88
CA VAL A 94 1.48 5.85 -13.65
C VAL A 94 1.75 7.13 -12.87
N LYS A 95 3.04 7.40 -12.64
CA LYS A 95 3.53 8.59 -11.92
C LYS A 95 3.90 9.72 -12.89
N ASN A 96 3.99 10.93 -12.39
CA ASN A 96 4.43 12.10 -13.15
C ASN A 96 5.97 12.19 -13.33
N ASN A 97 6.72 11.19 -12.84
CA ASN A 97 8.18 11.09 -13.01
C ASN A 97 8.61 9.64 -13.07
N TRP A 98 9.80 9.39 -13.57
CA TRP A 98 10.41 8.05 -13.59
C TRP A 98 11.64 7.97 -12.67
N THR A 99 12.07 6.76 -12.37
CA THR A 99 13.29 6.49 -11.60
C THR A 99 14.52 6.61 -12.51
N ALA A 100 15.66 6.95 -11.92
CA ALA A 100 16.91 7.04 -12.67
C ALA A 100 17.38 5.65 -13.19
N GLY A 101 17.29 4.62 -12.36
CA GLY A 101 17.72 3.27 -12.74
C GLY A 101 19.15 3.20 -13.30
N ASP A 102 19.41 2.21 -14.15
CA ASP A 102 20.61 2.17 -14.98
C ASP A 102 20.40 3.03 -16.23
N LEU A 103 21.07 4.19 -16.27
CA LEU A 103 20.89 5.19 -17.31
C LEU A 103 21.29 4.71 -18.72
N LYS A 104 22.06 3.63 -18.83
CA LYS A 104 22.58 3.14 -20.11
C LYS A 104 21.90 1.88 -20.62
N ALA A 105 21.32 1.06 -19.72
CA ALA A 105 20.81 -0.25 -20.08
C ALA A 105 19.35 -0.52 -19.61
N GLN A 106 18.68 0.47 -19.00
CA GLN A 106 17.32 0.30 -18.47
C GLN A 106 16.44 1.52 -18.76
N PHE A 107 15.19 1.28 -19.13
CA PHE A 107 14.20 2.37 -19.18
C PHE A 107 13.87 2.85 -17.76
N GLY A 108 13.60 4.16 -17.60
CA GLY A 108 13.14 4.71 -16.33
C GLY A 108 11.77 4.17 -15.96
N LYS A 109 11.66 3.52 -14.79
CA LYS A 109 10.39 3.00 -14.29
C LYS A 109 9.49 4.16 -13.86
N GLN A 110 8.32 4.31 -14.49
CA GLN A 110 7.37 5.39 -14.25
C GLN A 110 6.08 4.92 -13.56
N TYR A 111 6.00 3.65 -13.18
CA TYR A 111 4.79 3.08 -12.58
C TYR A 111 5.08 2.25 -11.33
N GLU A 112 4.04 2.02 -10.56
CA GLU A 112 3.94 0.95 -9.56
C GLU A 112 2.72 0.08 -9.84
N ILE A 113 2.74 -1.14 -9.33
CA ILE A 113 1.66 -2.10 -9.47
C ILE A 113 0.84 -2.12 -8.18
N ILE A 114 -0.48 -2.22 -8.32
CA ILE A 114 -1.39 -2.44 -7.21
C ILE A 114 -2.22 -3.67 -7.55
N PHE A 115 -2.08 -4.74 -6.77
CA PHE A 115 -2.99 -5.87 -6.88
C PHE A 115 -4.35 -5.52 -6.29
N LEU A 116 -5.40 -5.61 -7.10
CA LEU A 116 -6.77 -5.71 -6.63
C LEU A 116 -7.12 -7.19 -6.50
N VAL A 117 -7.38 -7.63 -5.29
CA VAL A 117 -7.76 -9.02 -4.98
C VAL A 117 -9.02 -9.06 -4.14
N ASN A 118 -9.79 -10.13 -4.30
CA ASN A 118 -11.01 -10.36 -3.52
C ASN A 118 -10.90 -11.65 -2.69
N LYS A 119 -11.46 -11.58 -1.48
CA LYS A 119 -11.86 -12.75 -0.71
C LYS A 119 -13.34 -12.98 -0.98
N GLY A 120 -13.66 -13.94 -1.86
CA GLY A 120 -15.03 -14.14 -2.38
C GLY A 120 -15.33 -13.26 -3.60
N ARG A 121 -16.46 -12.53 -3.61
CA ARG A 121 -16.91 -11.69 -4.72
C ARG A 121 -17.33 -10.30 -4.22
N LYS A 122 -16.52 -9.27 -4.48
CA LYS A 122 -16.84 -7.87 -4.18
C LYS A 122 -17.14 -7.11 -5.46
N PHE A 123 -18.22 -6.33 -5.47
CA PHE A 123 -18.58 -5.43 -6.55
C PHE A 123 -18.01 -4.03 -6.32
N PHE A 124 -17.78 -3.30 -7.41
CA PHE A 124 -17.41 -1.88 -7.35
C PHE A 124 -18.55 -1.01 -6.85
N ASN A 125 -18.23 -0.01 -6.07
CA ASN A 125 -19.10 1.12 -5.86
C ASN A 125 -19.04 2.05 -7.09
N GLY A 126 -20.19 2.51 -7.55
CA GLY A 126 -20.27 3.45 -8.66
C GLY A 126 -19.84 2.85 -10.02
N LYS A 127 -19.40 3.71 -10.92
CA LYS A 127 -19.03 3.30 -12.29
C LYS A 127 -17.71 2.53 -12.33
N ARG A 128 -17.62 1.56 -13.25
CA ARG A 128 -16.37 0.88 -13.60
C ARG A 128 -15.39 1.88 -14.23
N ILE A 129 -14.12 1.79 -13.87
CA ILE A 129 -13.01 2.58 -14.43
C ILE A 129 -11.93 1.66 -14.99
N THR A 130 -10.99 2.21 -15.75
CA THR A 130 -9.82 1.50 -16.25
C THR A 130 -8.88 1.09 -15.09
N ASP A 131 -7.97 0.17 -15.36
CA ASP A 131 -6.90 -0.28 -14.43
C ASP A 131 -5.55 0.41 -14.70
N VAL A 132 -5.52 1.44 -15.53
CA VAL A 132 -4.38 2.36 -15.66
C VAL A 132 -4.75 3.68 -15.03
N TRP A 133 -4.08 4.00 -13.91
CA TRP A 133 -4.37 5.17 -13.07
C TRP A 133 -3.23 6.18 -13.12
N GLN A 134 -3.56 7.45 -13.26
CA GLN A 134 -2.57 8.53 -13.29
C GLN A 134 -2.72 9.41 -12.05
N PHE A 135 -1.76 9.33 -11.16
CA PHE A 135 -1.67 10.16 -9.95
C PHE A 135 -0.25 10.65 -9.76
N ASN A 136 -0.10 11.91 -9.38
CA ASN A 136 1.20 12.47 -9.10
C ASN A 136 1.77 11.86 -7.82
N ARG A 137 3.07 11.52 -7.82
CA ARG A 137 3.74 11.10 -6.59
C ARG A 137 3.84 12.28 -5.60
N CYS A 138 3.90 11.97 -4.32
CA CYS A 138 4.25 12.97 -3.31
C CYS A 138 5.69 13.48 -3.54
N ALA A 139 5.90 14.79 -3.46
CA ALA A 139 7.20 15.42 -3.68
C ALA A 139 7.35 16.72 -2.87
N GLY A 140 8.59 17.20 -2.74
CA GLY A 140 8.91 18.47 -2.09
C GLY A 140 8.70 18.47 -0.58
N ASN A 141 8.36 19.60 0.00
CA ASN A 141 8.23 19.82 1.45
C ASN A 141 7.05 19.07 2.09
N LYS A 142 6.14 18.52 1.27
CA LYS A 142 5.03 17.67 1.73
C LYS A 142 5.43 16.23 2.00
N LEU A 143 6.67 15.85 1.66
CA LEU A 143 7.16 14.49 1.81
C LEU A 143 7.66 14.26 3.23
N VAL A 144 6.93 13.50 4.02
CA VAL A 144 7.29 13.13 5.41
C VAL A 144 7.78 11.68 5.54
N HIS A 145 7.59 10.87 4.49
CA HIS A 145 8.05 9.49 4.38
C HIS A 145 8.62 9.23 2.97
N GLN A 146 9.72 8.43 2.87
CA GLN A 146 10.39 8.19 1.59
C GLN A 146 9.49 7.56 0.51
N ASN A 147 8.56 6.72 0.92
CA ASN A 147 7.63 6.00 0.04
C ASN A 147 6.17 6.44 0.25
N GLN A 148 5.95 7.70 0.63
CA GLN A 148 4.61 8.22 0.88
C GLN A 148 3.72 8.10 -0.36
N LYS A 149 2.59 7.43 -0.23
CA LYS A 149 1.58 7.34 -1.29
C LYS A 149 0.70 8.60 -1.34
N PRO A 150 0.26 9.02 -2.54
CA PRO A 150 -0.71 10.10 -2.70
C PRO A 150 -2.05 9.74 -2.04
N VAL A 151 -2.64 10.69 -1.32
CA VAL A 151 -3.90 10.46 -0.61
C VAL A 151 -5.05 10.23 -1.60
N ASP A 152 -5.11 10.98 -2.68
CA ASP A 152 -6.10 10.86 -3.76
C ASP A 152 -6.09 9.48 -4.44
N LEU A 153 -4.91 8.87 -4.63
CA LEU A 153 -4.78 7.48 -5.12
C LEU A 153 -5.41 6.48 -4.13
N ILE A 154 -5.17 6.68 -2.84
CA ILE A 154 -5.73 5.80 -1.79
C ILE A 154 -7.25 6.02 -1.66
N GLU A 155 -7.71 7.26 -1.75
CA GLU A 155 -9.13 7.59 -1.77
C GLU A 155 -9.87 6.85 -2.88
N GLN A 156 -9.31 6.78 -4.09
CA GLN A 156 -9.89 6.00 -5.18
C GLN A 156 -10.02 4.51 -4.84
N CYS A 157 -9.02 3.91 -4.18
CA CYS A 157 -9.13 2.52 -3.71
C CYS A 157 -10.28 2.35 -2.70
N ILE A 158 -10.36 3.26 -1.72
CA ILE A 158 -11.33 3.23 -0.63
C ILE A 158 -12.76 3.42 -1.16
N GLU A 159 -12.98 4.42 -2.00
CA GLU A 159 -14.30 4.70 -2.59
C GLU A 159 -14.84 3.52 -3.40
N LYS A 160 -13.97 2.83 -4.14
CA LYS A 160 -14.38 1.71 -5.00
C LYS A 160 -14.87 0.49 -4.24
N HIS A 161 -14.39 0.23 -3.02
CA HIS A 161 -14.68 -1.03 -2.34
C HIS A 161 -15.09 -0.89 -0.87
N SER A 162 -15.37 0.32 -0.40
CA SER A 162 -15.91 0.54 0.94
C SER A 162 -17.02 1.58 0.97
N ASN A 163 -17.79 1.57 2.05
CA ASN A 163 -18.85 2.53 2.34
C ASN A 163 -18.47 3.38 3.57
N LYS A 164 -19.24 4.43 3.84
CA LYS A 164 -19.12 5.19 5.08
C LYS A 164 -19.21 4.24 6.29
N ASP A 165 -18.39 4.52 7.31
CA ASP A 165 -18.27 3.77 8.57
C ASP A 165 -17.68 2.34 8.44
N ASP A 166 -17.32 1.87 7.22
CA ASP A 166 -16.56 0.64 7.04
C ASP A 166 -15.17 0.75 7.66
N ILE A 167 -14.63 -0.37 8.12
CA ILE A 167 -13.27 -0.47 8.67
C ILE A 167 -12.28 -0.74 7.54
N VAL A 168 -11.36 0.19 7.34
CA VAL A 168 -10.21 0.06 6.44
C VAL A 168 -8.95 -0.23 7.24
N PHE A 169 -8.18 -1.22 6.81
CA PHE A 169 -6.95 -1.63 7.47
C PHE A 169 -5.71 -1.37 6.60
N ASP A 170 -4.64 -0.89 7.24
CA ASP A 170 -3.30 -0.81 6.66
C ASP A 170 -2.26 -1.28 7.69
N GLY A 171 -1.64 -2.43 7.45
CA GLY A 171 -0.66 -3.02 8.36
C GLY A 171 0.78 -2.55 8.14
N CYS A 172 1.01 -1.63 7.19
CA CYS A 172 2.28 -1.01 6.87
C CYS A 172 2.05 0.49 6.57
N MET A 173 1.38 1.20 7.51
CA MET A 173 0.79 2.52 7.24
C MET A 173 1.81 3.64 6.98
N GLY A 174 3.08 3.44 7.33
CA GLY A 174 4.14 4.44 7.17
C GLY A 174 3.74 5.79 7.74
N SER A 175 3.63 6.81 6.89
CA SER A 175 3.19 8.15 7.28
C SER A 175 1.66 8.34 7.33
N GLY A 176 0.86 7.28 7.24
CA GLY A 176 -0.58 7.31 7.46
C GLY A 176 -1.43 7.84 6.30
N SER A 177 -0.98 7.74 5.04
CA SER A 177 -1.78 8.21 3.89
C SER A 177 -3.15 7.52 3.81
N THR A 178 -3.23 6.22 4.14
CA THR A 178 -4.47 5.45 4.20
C THR A 178 -5.40 5.98 5.28
N GLY A 179 -4.88 6.30 6.46
CA GLY A 179 -5.67 6.87 7.55
C GLY A 179 -6.23 8.26 7.23
N VAL A 180 -5.42 9.13 6.57
CA VAL A 180 -5.88 10.45 6.10
C VAL A 180 -7.01 10.29 5.08
N ALA A 181 -6.87 9.40 4.09
CA ALA A 181 -7.91 9.12 3.12
C ALA A 181 -9.20 8.58 3.79
N CYS A 182 -9.06 7.70 4.78
CA CYS A 182 -10.20 7.21 5.57
C CYS A 182 -10.95 8.33 6.29
N LYS A 183 -10.23 9.27 6.89
CA LYS A 183 -10.82 10.43 7.55
C LYS A 183 -11.60 11.30 6.57
N HIS A 184 -11.03 11.64 5.42
CA HIS A 184 -11.70 12.43 4.38
C HIS A 184 -13.00 11.78 3.91
N LEU A 185 -13.00 10.45 3.82
CA LEU A 185 -14.12 9.69 3.28
C LEU A 185 -15.07 9.15 4.37
N ASN A 186 -14.89 9.52 5.64
CA ASN A 186 -15.66 9.03 6.78
C ASN A 186 -15.65 7.49 6.90
N ARG A 187 -14.48 6.86 6.79
CA ARG A 187 -14.24 5.44 7.10
C ARG A 187 -13.52 5.34 8.44
N ARG A 188 -13.72 4.24 9.15
CA ARG A 188 -12.94 3.90 10.33
C ARG A 188 -11.60 3.33 9.89
N PHE A 189 -10.53 3.62 10.62
CA PHE A 189 -9.20 3.21 10.25
C PHE A 189 -8.50 2.40 11.36
N ILE A 190 -7.83 1.32 10.97
CA ILE A 190 -6.89 0.58 11.81
C ILE A 190 -5.56 0.55 11.08
N GLY A 191 -4.53 1.17 11.64
CA GLY A 191 -3.17 1.20 11.09
C GLY A 191 -2.17 0.54 12.02
N ILE A 192 -1.12 -0.07 11.43
CA ILE A 192 0.04 -0.58 12.16
C ILE A 192 1.29 0.01 11.54
N GLU A 193 2.21 0.47 12.39
CA GLU A 193 3.55 0.93 12.02
C GLU A 193 4.56 0.44 13.07
N LEU A 194 5.69 -0.08 12.62
CA LEU A 194 6.76 -0.58 13.49
C LEU A 194 7.71 0.53 13.94
N ASP A 195 7.93 1.51 13.07
CA ASP A 195 8.77 2.66 13.37
C ASP A 195 7.97 3.68 14.19
N LYS A 196 8.44 3.94 15.42
CA LYS A 196 7.76 4.84 16.35
C LYS A 196 7.66 6.28 15.83
N GLU A 197 8.68 6.77 15.14
CA GLU A 197 8.68 8.13 14.58
C GLU A 197 7.63 8.25 13.47
N TYR A 198 7.58 7.26 12.56
CA TYR A 198 6.55 7.23 11.52
C TYR A 198 5.14 7.04 12.09
N PHE A 199 5.01 6.27 13.17
CA PHE A 199 3.72 6.13 13.86
C PHE A 199 3.21 7.48 14.39
N GLU A 200 4.06 8.25 15.09
CA GLU A 200 3.66 9.58 15.60
C GLU A 200 3.34 10.57 14.45
N ILE A 201 4.12 10.55 13.36
CA ILE A 201 3.83 11.34 12.16
C ILE A 201 2.47 10.96 11.56
N ALA A 202 2.19 9.67 11.44
CA ALA A 202 0.91 9.17 10.92
C ALA A 202 -0.26 9.61 11.80
N LYS A 203 -0.13 9.46 13.12
CA LYS A 203 -1.12 9.89 14.11
C LYS A 203 -1.44 11.37 13.95
N ASP A 204 -0.42 12.23 13.98
CA ASP A 204 -0.57 13.67 13.80
C ASP A 204 -1.28 14.06 12.50
N ARG A 205 -0.99 13.37 11.41
CA ARG A 205 -1.60 13.62 10.09
C ARG A 205 -3.06 13.19 10.02
N ILE A 206 -3.41 12.11 10.71
CA ILE A 206 -4.77 11.56 10.72
C ILE A 206 -5.68 12.37 11.67
N GLU A 207 -5.14 12.84 12.78
CA GLU A 207 -5.90 13.60 13.78
C GLU A 207 -6.21 15.06 13.33
N LYS A 208 -5.30 15.69 12.55
CA LYS A 208 -5.50 17.04 11.97
C LYS A 208 -6.59 17.07 10.91
#